data_0da2ff50da1280e1667910bcf8385b85
#
_entry.id   0da2ff50da1280e1667910bcf8385b85
#
_cell.length_a   1.000
_cell.length_b   1.000
_cell.length_c   1.000
_cell.angle_alpha   90.00
_cell.angle_beta   90.00
_cell.angle_gamma   90.00
#
_symmetry.space_group_name_H-M   'P 1'
#
loop_
_entity.id
_entity.type
_entity.pdbx_description
1 polymer ?
#
loop_
_entity_poly.entity_id
_entity_poly.type
_entity_poly.pdbx_seq_one_letter_code
_entity_poly.pdbx_strand_id
1 'polypeptide(L)'
;MTLITIARSFRSRTTGKCATRRLYFSRSRNQCRIVEVGPRDGLQNIGPLIPTATKVELIKRLADTGLRDIEATSFVSPKWVPQLADGADVLKSLGSETRGIRHPVLAPNLKGLERASAAGAKEIVVFASVTEAFSRANQGCTVAEALDQADQVTKKALQMGIKVRGVTSCIFEDPFSGPTPPEAVFPIVQRFLDMGCYEVGLGDTLGTGTPRDTQLLLEALLRRVPAERLAGHFHDTYGQGIANVVRAYEMGIRTFDSSVSGLGGCPYAPGAKGNVTTEDVVYTLEKMGVNTGVDLDKLITVGQWISKQLGRPYGSRVGTAIAAKRASAQAKDISRNRMPWAVVDDLGEYRVSRAGPALKVMLSKPGNGNALTNGMLEGLTSLFRGLANDPSVYHVVIESEGKYFCTGIHLSGGTDTSSISPESSYYNKVLALYDAIDHAPQTTVALIDGPCFGGGVGLGFVCDVRLASPRARWTLSEIKIGVSPAIISKYLVREWGPSVAREAMISGRELKPEELFRIGALHSVTEDLESTLGEYLKQLERCAPRSAAINKELTRLGWYDPESEEQARLIKNTFGNMMAPGSEGEHGIRKFQEKEKEFSWRSFWNGRSPRSGLNFVDHSPRKSS
;
A
#
# COMPACT_ATOMS: atom_id res chain seq x y z
N MET A 1 -52.35 -8.38 21.96
CA MET A 1 -52.39 -9.29 23.11
C MET A 1 -51.00 -9.32 23.69
N THR A 2 -50.57 -8.38 24.55
CA THR A 2 -50.84 -8.25 25.99
C THR A 2 -50.24 -9.39 26.81
N LEU A 3 -49.23 -9.03 27.63
CA LEU A 3 -49.09 -9.15 29.08
C LEU A 3 -47.58 -9.06 29.43
N ILE A 4 -47.03 -7.98 29.99
CA ILE A 4 -47.13 -7.40 31.35
C ILE A 4 -46.54 -8.33 32.44
N THR A 5 -45.35 -7.90 32.93
CA THR A 5 -44.85 -7.67 34.31
C THR A 5 -45.35 -8.60 35.42
N ILE A 6 -44.38 -9.14 36.22
CA ILE A 6 -44.44 -9.11 37.70
C ILE A 6 -42.98 -9.16 38.25
N ALA A 7 -42.63 -8.09 38.98
CA ALA A 7 -41.52 -8.08 39.95
C ALA A 7 -42.09 -8.45 41.33
N ARG A 8 -41.39 -9.28 42.08
CA ARG A 8 -41.49 -9.28 43.55
C ARG A 8 -40.16 -9.67 44.23
N SER A 9 -39.77 -8.80 45.09
CA SER A 9 -38.67 -8.76 46.02
C SER A 9 -38.57 -9.98 46.93
N PHE A 10 -37.35 -10.42 47.19
CA PHE A 10 -36.97 -11.00 48.49
C PHE A 10 -35.69 -10.36 48.99
N ARG A 11 -35.83 -9.62 50.08
CA ARG A 11 -34.72 -9.19 50.92
C ARG A 11 -34.38 -10.32 51.85
N SER A 12 -33.12 -10.75 51.91
CA SER A 12 -32.54 -11.33 53.09
C SER A 12 -31.11 -10.83 53.24
N ARG A 13 -30.85 -10.25 54.40
CA ARG A 13 -29.56 -9.74 54.87
C ARG A 13 -28.69 -10.92 55.21
N THR A 14 -27.47 -10.96 54.64
CA THR A 14 -26.31 -11.51 55.36
C THR A 14 -25.08 -10.67 54.97
N THR A 15 -24.48 -10.13 56.01
CA THR A 15 -23.27 -9.32 55.97
C THR A 15 -22.05 -10.19 55.67
N GLY A 16 -21.45 -9.94 54.49
CA GLY A 16 -20.13 -10.45 54.14
C GLY A 16 -19.44 -9.41 53.26
N LYS A 17 -18.54 -8.61 53.88
CA LYS A 17 -17.71 -7.65 53.13
C LYS A 17 -16.74 -8.42 52.27
N CYS A 18 -17.13 -8.74 51.03
CA CYS A 18 -16.19 -9.07 49.97
C CYS A 18 -15.80 -7.77 49.27
N ALA A 19 -14.62 -7.27 49.62
CA ALA A 19 -14.05 -6.10 48.98
C ALA A 19 -13.67 -6.45 47.54
N THR A 20 -14.58 -6.23 46.60
CA THR A 20 -14.27 -6.18 45.19
C THR A 20 -13.32 -5.00 44.98
N ARG A 21 -12.04 -5.30 44.94
CA ARG A 21 -11.00 -4.39 44.48
C ARG A 21 -11.29 -4.03 43.03
N ARG A 22 -12.05 -2.94 42.80
CA ARG A 22 -12.12 -2.28 41.48
C ARG A 22 -10.71 -1.83 41.17
N LEU A 23 -10.04 -2.57 40.27
CA LEU A 23 -8.80 -2.14 39.67
C LEU A 23 -9.10 -0.90 38.82
N TYR A 24 -8.91 0.28 39.38
CA TYR A 24 -8.78 1.53 38.63
C TYR A 24 -7.45 1.43 37.84
N PHE A 25 -7.47 0.95 36.63
CA PHE A 25 -6.34 1.08 35.72
C PHE A 25 -6.18 2.56 35.37
N SER A 26 -5.17 3.21 35.90
CA SER A 26 -4.77 4.53 35.42
C SER A 26 -4.32 4.42 33.96
N ARG A 27 -4.61 5.43 33.12
CA ARG A 27 -4.24 5.47 31.69
C ARG A 27 -2.76 5.13 31.42
N SER A 28 -1.85 5.30 32.36
CA SER A 28 -0.42 5.01 32.25
C SER A 28 -0.04 3.52 32.35
N ARG A 29 -0.94 2.66 32.82
CA ARG A 29 -0.67 1.21 32.97
C ARG A 29 -0.94 0.38 31.72
N ASN A 30 -1.61 0.91 30.72
CA ASN A 30 -1.98 0.20 29.50
C ASN A 30 -1.08 0.51 28.30
N GLN A 31 0.17 0.88 28.53
CA GLN A 31 1.11 1.19 27.45
C GLN A 31 2.32 0.27 27.53
N CYS A 32 2.73 -0.32 26.42
CA CYS A 32 3.97 -1.06 26.28
C CYS A 32 4.90 -0.41 25.26
N ARG A 33 6.17 -0.45 25.57
CA ARG A 33 7.26 -0.04 24.69
C ARG A 33 7.82 -1.26 23.96
N ILE A 34 7.85 -1.18 22.64
CA ILE A 34 8.47 -2.18 21.78
C ILE A 34 9.83 -1.66 21.35
N VAL A 35 10.87 -2.45 21.57
CA VAL A 35 12.21 -2.20 21.06
C VAL A 35 12.45 -3.14 19.88
N GLU A 36 12.50 -2.57 18.70
CA GLU A 36 12.74 -3.32 17.48
C GLU A 36 14.23 -3.61 17.31
N VAL A 37 14.59 -4.88 17.37
CA VAL A 37 16.00 -5.31 17.28
C VAL A 37 16.36 -5.92 15.93
N GLY A 38 15.42 -5.97 15.01
CA GLY A 38 15.61 -6.54 13.67
C GLY A 38 16.82 -5.99 12.92
N PRO A 39 17.01 -4.66 12.82
CA PRO A 39 18.14 -4.09 12.08
C PRO A 39 19.53 -4.42 12.67
N ARG A 40 19.60 -4.71 13.96
CA ARG A 40 20.86 -5.13 14.61
C ARG A 40 20.90 -6.65 14.81
N ASP A 41 20.13 -7.15 15.77
CA ASP A 41 20.16 -8.56 16.19
C ASP A 41 19.59 -9.47 15.12
N GLY A 42 18.51 -9.04 14.50
CA GLY A 42 17.86 -9.77 13.41
C GLY A 42 18.73 -9.98 12.20
N LEU A 43 19.52 -8.99 11.81
CA LEU A 43 20.37 -9.07 10.61
C LEU A 43 21.75 -9.65 10.86
N GLN A 44 22.28 -9.62 12.08
CA GLN A 44 23.70 -9.91 12.36
C GLN A 44 24.17 -11.29 11.87
N ASN A 45 23.29 -12.29 11.85
CA ASN A 45 23.61 -13.66 11.47
C ASN A 45 23.11 -14.03 10.06
N ILE A 46 22.70 -13.07 9.25
CA ILE A 46 22.31 -13.30 7.84
C ILE A 46 23.59 -13.54 7.01
N GLY A 47 23.64 -14.66 6.29
CA GLY A 47 24.84 -15.07 5.54
C GLY A 47 25.30 -14.09 4.45
N PRO A 48 24.47 -13.69 3.47
CA PRO A 48 24.85 -12.69 2.48
C PRO A 48 24.98 -11.28 3.10
N LEU A 49 25.99 -10.51 2.69
CA LEU A 49 26.13 -9.12 3.12
C LEU A 49 24.97 -8.28 2.57
N ILE A 50 24.27 -7.62 3.49
CA ILE A 50 23.13 -6.76 3.18
C ILE A 50 23.66 -5.34 2.92
N PRO A 51 23.29 -4.71 1.79
CA PRO A 51 23.69 -3.33 1.49
C PRO A 51 23.26 -2.34 2.58
N THR A 52 24.13 -1.38 2.89
CA THR A 52 23.84 -0.29 3.84
C THR A 52 22.52 0.42 3.53
N ALA A 53 22.24 0.67 2.24
CA ALA A 53 21.00 1.29 1.80
C ALA A 53 19.76 0.49 2.22
N THR A 54 19.82 -0.85 2.16
CA THR A 54 18.70 -1.72 2.59
C THR A 54 18.48 -1.66 4.11
N LYS A 55 19.56 -1.59 4.90
CA LYS A 55 19.47 -1.46 6.36
C LYS A 55 18.87 -0.10 6.76
N VAL A 56 19.31 0.97 6.12
CA VAL A 56 18.78 2.32 6.34
C VAL A 56 17.29 2.39 5.95
N GLU A 57 16.93 1.83 4.81
CA GLU A 57 15.54 1.77 4.35
C GLU A 57 14.67 0.96 5.32
N LEU A 58 15.16 -0.16 5.84
CA LEU A 58 14.46 -0.94 6.87
C LEU A 58 14.16 -0.08 8.09
N ILE A 59 15.16 0.63 8.63
CA ILE A 59 14.99 1.47 9.83
C ILE A 59 13.99 2.59 9.57
N LYS A 60 14.02 3.24 8.40
CA LYS A 60 13.07 4.30 8.02
C LYS A 60 11.65 3.76 7.93
N ARG A 61 11.44 2.63 7.28
CA ARG A 61 10.13 1.98 7.18
C ARG A 61 9.59 1.56 8.56
N LEU A 62 10.45 1.03 9.43
CA LEU A 62 10.08 0.69 10.81
C LEU A 62 9.68 1.94 11.61
N ALA A 63 10.42 3.04 11.46
CA ALA A 63 10.07 4.32 12.09
C ALA A 63 8.69 4.83 11.67
N ASP A 64 8.31 4.66 10.39
CA ASP A 64 7.00 5.06 9.85
C ASP A 64 5.83 4.22 10.37
N THR A 65 6.11 3.03 10.97
CA THR A 65 5.09 2.21 11.63
C THR A 65 4.65 2.74 12.99
N GLY A 66 5.33 3.74 13.54
CA GLY A 66 5.09 4.25 14.89
C GLY A 66 6.06 3.74 15.95
N LEU A 67 6.95 2.81 15.63
CA LEU A 67 8.03 2.37 16.50
C LEU A 67 8.92 3.55 16.90
N ARG A 68 9.26 3.63 18.20
CA ARG A 68 10.03 4.73 18.78
C ARG A 68 11.43 4.33 19.25
N ASP A 69 11.68 3.03 19.33
CA ASP A 69 12.93 2.43 19.77
C ASP A 69 13.35 1.37 18.75
N ILE A 70 14.39 1.66 17.97
CA ILE A 70 14.90 0.78 16.92
C ILE A 70 16.42 0.63 17.10
N GLU A 71 16.87 -0.55 17.49
CA GLU A 71 18.29 -0.85 17.64
C GLU A 71 18.95 -0.90 16.25
N ALA A 72 19.71 0.15 15.93
CA ALA A 72 20.09 0.44 14.55
C ALA A 72 21.24 -0.42 14.03
N THR A 73 22.24 -0.69 14.87
CA THR A 73 23.49 -1.37 14.45
C THR A 73 24.35 -1.78 15.65
N SER A 74 25.54 -2.30 15.37
CA SER A 74 26.55 -2.66 16.35
C SER A 74 27.93 -2.11 15.99
N PHE A 75 28.71 -1.78 17.02
CA PHE A 75 30.12 -1.40 16.93
C PHE A 75 31.06 -2.49 17.42
N VAL A 76 30.65 -3.75 17.32
CA VAL A 76 31.51 -4.93 17.45
C VAL A 76 32.57 -4.91 16.37
N SER A 77 33.69 -5.62 16.60
CA SER A 77 34.76 -5.74 15.58
C SER A 77 34.19 -6.35 14.29
N PRO A 78 34.45 -5.73 13.12
CA PRO A 78 34.05 -6.28 11.82
C PRO A 78 34.56 -7.69 11.53
N LYS A 79 35.63 -8.11 12.20
CA LYS A 79 36.20 -9.47 12.10
C LYS A 79 35.24 -10.51 12.70
N TRP A 80 34.46 -10.15 13.72
CA TRP A 80 33.51 -11.03 14.38
C TRP A 80 32.11 -10.98 13.75
N VAL A 81 31.65 -9.78 13.37
CA VAL A 81 30.34 -9.57 12.74
C VAL A 81 30.52 -8.72 11.47
N PRO A 82 30.94 -9.29 10.36
CA PRO A 82 31.13 -8.56 9.10
C PRO A 82 29.85 -7.87 8.62
N GLN A 83 28.70 -8.47 8.90
CA GLN A 83 27.36 -7.96 8.53
C GLN A 83 27.09 -6.54 9.04
N LEU A 84 27.65 -6.16 10.20
CA LEU A 84 27.44 -4.86 10.84
C LEU A 84 28.67 -3.94 10.78
N ALA A 85 29.61 -4.24 9.88
CA ALA A 85 30.86 -3.45 9.69
C ALA A 85 30.58 -1.99 9.29
N ASP A 86 29.48 -1.75 8.59
CA ASP A 86 28.99 -0.47 8.09
C ASP A 86 28.17 0.35 9.12
N GLY A 87 28.21 -0.02 10.40
CA GLY A 87 27.36 0.58 11.44
C GLY A 87 27.45 2.10 11.56
N ALA A 88 28.65 2.68 11.31
CA ALA A 88 28.82 4.14 11.31
C ALA A 88 28.08 4.81 10.15
N ASP A 89 28.10 4.20 8.97
CA ASP A 89 27.43 4.72 7.78
C ASP A 89 25.92 4.60 7.90
N VAL A 90 25.43 3.47 8.45
CA VAL A 90 24.01 3.29 8.77
C VAL A 90 23.54 4.42 9.67
N LEU A 91 24.20 4.63 10.83
CA LEU A 91 23.77 5.61 11.82
C LEU A 91 23.79 7.04 11.28
N LYS A 92 24.83 7.42 10.52
CA LYS A 92 24.93 8.73 9.87
C LYS A 92 23.87 8.98 8.80
N SER A 93 23.40 7.91 8.14
CA SER A 93 22.39 8.00 7.05
C SER A 93 20.95 8.11 7.54
N LEU A 94 20.68 8.01 8.84
CA LEU A 94 19.31 8.03 9.37
C LEU A 94 18.65 9.41 9.35
N GLY A 95 19.36 10.50 9.20
CA GLY A 95 18.87 11.84 8.89
C GLY A 95 17.64 12.34 9.69
N SER A 96 16.93 13.33 9.12
CA SER A 96 15.76 13.96 9.73
C SER A 96 14.49 13.10 9.71
N GLU A 97 14.42 12.10 8.86
CA GLU A 97 13.26 11.21 8.67
C GLU A 97 12.99 10.35 9.90
N THR A 98 14.02 10.09 10.71
CA THR A 98 13.89 9.34 11.97
C THR A 98 13.95 10.25 13.21
N ARG A 99 13.64 11.56 13.05
CA ARG A 99 13.66 12.51 14.18
C ARG A 99 12.67 12.09 15.26
N GLY A 100 13.14 11.99 16.51
CA GLY A 100 12.33 11.58 17.65
C GLY A 100 12.30 10.05 17.88
N ILE A 101 12.98 9.28 17.04
CA ILE A 101 13.22 7.85 17.24
C ILE A 101 14.52 7.67 18.03
N ARG A 102 14.52 6.73 18.98
CA ARG A 102 15.74 6.32 19.67
C ARG A 102 16.42 5.21 18.87
N HIS A 103 17.72 5.36 18.66
CA HIS A 103 18.54 4.39 17.96
C HIS A 103 19.65 3.85 18.86
N PRO A 104 19.32 2.92 19.79
CA PRO A 104 20.35 2.23 20.56
C PRO A 104 21.32 1.52 19.62
N VAL A 105 22.60 1.45 19.99
CA VAL A 105 23.61 0.70 19.25
C VAL A 105 24.45 -0.15 20.19
N LEU A 106 24.77 -1.37 19.80
CA LEU A 106 25.59 -2.25 20.63
C LEU A 106 27.05 -1.78 20.64
N ALA A 107 27.63 -1.56 21.82
CA ALA A 107 29.02 -1.17 22.02
C ALA A 107 29.68 -2.08 23.08
N PRO A 108 30.43 -3.13 22.67
CA PRO A 108 30.89 -4.17 23.56
C PRO A 108 32.10 -3.77 24.43
N ASN A 109 32.85 -2.72 24.03
CA ASN A 109 34.07 -2.26 24.68
C ASN A 109 34.33 -0.77 24.40
N LEU A 110 35.33 -0.18 25.03
CA LEU A 110 35.70 1.24 24.88
C LEU A 110 35.96 1.65 23.43
N LYS A 111 36.60 0.81 22.63
CA LYS A 111 36.84 1.08 21.20
C LYS A 111 35.51 1.13 20.41
N GLY A 112 34.58 0.25 20.75
CA GLY A 112 33.22 0.27 20.18
C GLY A 112 32.47 1.56 20.57
N LEU A 113 32.56 1.97 21.84
CA LEU A 113 31.98 3.23 22.33
C LEU A 113 32.55 4.45 21.60
N GLU A 114 33.87 4.53 21.41
CA GLU A 114 34.53 5.63 20.68
C GLU A 114 34.00 5.74 19.24
N ARG A 115 33.89 4.61 18.55
CA ARG A 115 33.33 4.54 17.18
C ARG A 115 31.85 4.92 17.15
N ALA A 116 31.06 4.45 18.12
CA ALA A 116 29.65 4.77 18.24
C ALA A 116 29.44 6.27 18.48
N SER A 117 30.19 6.84 19.42
CA SER A 117 30.16 8.28 19.73
C SER A 117 30.55 9.14 18.53
N ALA A 118 31.62 8.78 17.84
CA ALA A 118 32.07 9.46 16.63
C ALA A 118 31.04 9.40 15.48
N ALA A 119 30.20 8.35 15.45
CA ALA A 119 29.08 8.21 14.53
C ALA A 119 27.81 8.95 15.00
N GLY A 120 27.81 9.57 16.20
CA GLY A 120 26.69 10.35 16.71
C GLY A 120 25.70 9.58 17.58
N ALA A 121 26.04 8.39 18.08
CA ALA A 121 25.19 7.61 18.98
C ALA A 121 24.82 8.39 20.24
N LYS A 122 23.55 8.34 20.63
CA LYS A 122 23.01 8.96 21.86
C LYS A 122 22.66 7.93 22.92
N GLU A 123 22.63 6.67 22.54
CA GLU A 123 22.32 5.55 23.40
C GLU A 123 23.10 4.32 22.96
N ILE A 124 23.66 3.59 23.94
CA ILE A 124 24.38 2.34 23.68
C ILE A 124 23.77 1.18 24.48
N VAL A 125 24.04 -0.03 23.98
CA VAL A 125 23.74 -1.28 24.67
C VAL A 125 25.07 -1.93 25.06
N VAL A 126 25.17 -2.37 26.32
CA VAL A 126 26.25 -3.22 26.85
C VAL A 126 25.66 -4.57 27.24
N PHE A 127 26.45 -5.62 27.23
CA PHE A 127 25.94 -6.95 27.52
C PHE A 127 26.93 -7.82 28.30
N ALA A 128 26.42 -8.78 29.06
CA ALA A 128 27.17 -9.86 29.69
C ALA A 128 26.25 -11.11 29.78
N SER A 129 26.86 -12.29 29.86
CA SER A 129 26.10 -13.53 30.11
C SER A 129 25.89 -13.76 31.60
N VAL A 130 24.85 -14.54 31.92
CA VAL A 130 24.67 -15.08 33.28
C VAL A 130 25.68 -16.19 33.57
N THR A 131 26.14 -16.91 32.56
CA THR A 131 26.89 -18.17 32.67
C THR A 131 28.31 -18.04 32.17
N GLU A 132 29.25 -18.70 32.85
CA GLU A 132 30.68 -18.70 32.50
C GLU A 132 30.95 -19.36 31.14
N ALA A 133 30.29 -20.47 30.84
CA ALA A 133 30.53 -21.20 29.64
C ALA A 133 30.17 -20.37 28.39
N PHE A 134 29.02 -19.72 28.41
CA PHE A 134 28.60 -18.85 27.31
C PHE A 134 29.44 -17.56 27.23
N SER A 135 29.81 -16.97 28.37
CA SER A 135 30.70 -15.79 28.40
C SER A 135 32.02 -16.08 27.71
N ARG A 136 32.65 -17.19 28.05
CA ARG A 136 33.93 -17.63 27.41
C ARG A 136 33.76 -17.88 25.92
N ALA A 137 32.71 -18.56 25.50
CA ALA A 137 32.45 -18.86 24.08
C ALA A 137 32.11 -17.61 23.26
N ASN A 138 31.30 -16.69 23.81
CA ASN A 138 30.80 -15.53 23.07
C ASN A 138 31.67 -14.27 23.18
N GLN A 139 32.30 -14.03 24.36
CA GLN A 139 33.09 -12.84 24.63
C GLN A 139 34.58 -13.13 24.83
N GLY A 140 34.96 -14.40 24.96
CA GLY A 140 36.34 -14.82 25.19
C GLY A 140 36.89 -14.50 26.59
N CYS A 141 35.99 -14.21 27.57
CA CYS A 141 36.35 -13.81 28.93
C CYS A 141 35.38 -14.39 29.97
N THR A 142 35.72 -14.29 31.24
CA THR A 142 34.82 -14.65 32.37
C THR A 142 33.67 -13.68 32.48
N VAL A 143 32.60 -14.08 33.18
CA VAL A 143 31.46 -13.20 33.48
C VAL A 143 31.92 -11.95 34.25
N ALA A 144 32.84 -12.12 35.21
CA ALA A 144 33.38 -11.00 35.98
C ALA A 144 34.14 -10.00 35.10
N GLU A 145 35.02 -10.47 34.21
CA GLU A 145 35.73 -9.63 33.26
C GLU A 145 34.78 -8.93 32.27
N ALA A 146 33.74 -9.63 31.77
CA ALA A 146 32.72 -9.04 30.91
C ALA A 146 31.96 -7.90 31.59
N LEU A 147 31.59 -8.09 32.88
CA LEU A 147 30.93 -7.07 33.67
C LEU A 147 31.85 -5.87 33.96
N ASP A 148 33.13 -6.11 34.24
CA ASP A 148 34.11 -5.03 34.43
C ASP A 148 34.36 -4.23 33.15
N GLN A 149 34.38 -4.88 31.99
CA GLN A 149 34.42 -4.19 30.68
C GLN A 149 33.14 -3.36 30.46
N ALA A 150 31.96 -3.93 30.73
CA ALA A 150 30.69 -3.21 30.64
C ALA A 150 30.63 -2.01 31.59
N ASP A 151 31.18 -2.11 32.80
CA ASP A 151 31.28 -1.01 33.79
C ASP A 151 32.15 0.14 33.27
N GLN A 152 33.33 -0.17 32.71
CA GLN A 152 34.23 0.83 32.12
C GLN A 152 33.53 1.56 30.96
N VAL A 153 32.86 0.82 30.05
CA VAL A 153 32.12 1.37 28.94
C VAL A 153 30.98 2.25 29.42
N THR A 154 30.19 1.76 30.37
CA THR A 154 29.03 2.47 30.93
C THR A 154 29.45 3.78 31.60
N LYS A 155 30.44 3.77 32.46
CA LYS A 155 30.97 4.97 33.14
C LYS A 155 31.44 6.02 32.14
N LYS A 156 32.19 5.58 31.10
CA LYS A 156 32.67 6.49 30.07
C LYS A 156 31.53 7.05 29.20
N ALA A 157 30.56 6.22 28.82
CA ALA A 157 29.40 6.65 28.05
C ALA A 157 28.56 7.69 28.82
N LEU A 158 28.30 7.44 30.11
CA LEU A 158 27.55 8.39 30.98
C LEU A 158 28.27 9.73 31.11
N GLN A 159 29.62 9.72 31.25
CA GLN A 159 30.43 10.95 31.24
C GLN A 159 30.29 11.74 29.93
N MET A 160 30.04 11.05 28.80
CA MET A 160 29.82 11.66 27.51
C MET A 160 28.34 12.04 27.27
N GLY A 161 27.47 11.86 28.26
CA GLY A 161 26.01 12.13 28.13
C GLY A 161 25.26 11.10 27.30
N ILE A 162 25.85 9.93 27.04
CA ILE A 162 25.26 8.83 26.27
C ILE A 162 24.52 7.91 27.24
N LYS A 163 23.24 7.58 26.96
CA LYS A 163 22.46 6.64 27.76
C LYS A 163 22.94 5.21 27.58
N VAL A 164 22.81 4.39 28.62
CA VAL A 164 23.27 2.99 28.56
C VAL A 164 22.17 2.05 29.00
N ARG A 165 21.90 1.03 28.18
CA ARG A 165 21.03 -0.12 28.45
C ARG A 165 21.89 -1.36 28.64
N GLY A 166 21.60 -2.17 29.67
CA GLY A 166 22.21 -3.48 29.85
C GLY A 166 21.39 -4.58 29.19
N VAL A 167 22.03 -5.65 28.73
CA VAL A 167 21.36 -6.87 28.28
C VAL A 167 22.12 -8.08 28.85
N THR A 168 21.36 -9.04 29.40
CA THR A 168 21.95 -10.30 29.89
C THR A 168 21.46 -11.48 29.06
N SER A 169 22.35 -12.43 28.78
CA SER A 169 22.10 -13.63 28.00
C SER A 169 21.98 -14.87 28.87
N CYS A 170 21.38 -15.95 28.38
CA CYS A 170 21.26 -17.24 29.03
C CYS A 170 20.48 -17.19 30.36
N ILE A 171 19.35 -16.47 30.40
CA ILE A 171 18.53 -16.36 31.61
C ILE A 171 17.81 -17.64 32.02
N PHE A 172 17.62 -18.60 31.11
CA PHE A 172 16.94 -19.89 31.35
C PHE A 172 17.86 -21.08 31.10
N GLU A 173 18.68 -20.98 30.05
CA GLU A 173 19.55 -22.09 29.64
C GLU A 173 20.78 -21.59 28.88
N ASP A 174 21.90 -22.27 29.10
CA ASP A 174 23.18 -22.09 28.43
C ASP A 174 23.41 -23.27 27.47
N PRO A 175 23.79 -23.02 26.20
CA PRO A 175 24.00 -24.09 25.22
C PRO A 175 25.14 -25.07 25.59
N PHE A 176 26.00 -24.71 26.54
CA PHE A 176 27.16 -25.51 26.94
C PHE A 176 27.02 -26.12 28.34
N SER A 177 26.39 -25.42 29.28
CA SER A 177 26.28 -25.83 30.68
C SER A 177 24.88 -26.20 31.15
N GLY A 178 23.86 -26.05 30.27
CA GLY A 178 22.48 -26.44 30.57
C GLY A 178 21.70 -25.41 31.38
N PRO A 179 20.72 -25.82 32.21
CA PRO A 179 19.79 -24.92 32.88
C PRO A 179 20.44 -23.86 33.75
N THR A 180 19.95 -22.62 33.66
CA THR A 180 20.40 -21.47 34.47
C THR A 180 19.43 -21.27 35.66
N PRO A 181 19.89 -21.38 36.92
CA PRO A 181 19.05 -21.11 38.06
C PRO A 181 18.58 -19.64 38.09
N PRO A 182 17.30 -19.35 38.41
CA PRO A 182 16.80 -17.96 38.47
C PRO A 182 17.61 -17.06 39.38
N GLU A 183 18.16 -17.59 40.48
CA GLU A 183 18.97 -16.87 41.45
C GLU A 183 20.29 -16.35 40.86
N ALA A 184 20.83 -17.00 39.83
CA ALA A 184 22.07 -16.58 39.16
C ALA A 184 21.89 -15.31 38.33
N VAL A 185 20.66 -14.98 37.92
CA VAL A 185 20.37 -13.81 37.07
C VAL A 185 20.39 -12.50 37.87
N PHE A 186 19.93 -12.52 39.12
CA PHE A 186 19.83 -11.32 39.95
C PHE A 186 21.15 -10.56 40.12
N PRO A 187 22.29 -11.19 40.49
CA PRO A 187 23.56 -10.48 40.66
C PRO A 187 24.02 -9.74 39.39
N ILE A 188 23.76 -10.33 38.20
CA ILE A 188 24.13 -9.74 36.90
C ILE A 188 23.25 -8.50 36.61
N VAL A 189 21.94 -8.64 36.82
CA VAL A 189 20.99 -7.53 36.67
C VAL A 189 21.32 -6.40 37.62
N GLN A 190 21.57 -6.71 38.91
CA GLN A 190 21.92 -5.71 39.89
C GLN A 190 23.24 -4.98 39.53
N ARG A 191 24.24 -5.70 39.06
CA ARG A 191 25.50 -5.11 38.65
C ARG A 191 25.34 -4.11 37.49
N PHE A 192 24.50 -4.42 36.45
CA PHE A 192 24.17 -3.46 35.39
C PHE A 192 23.45 -2.20 35.94
N LEU A 193 22.54 -2.36 36.87
CA LEU A 193 21.83 -1.22 37.47
C LEU A 193 22.79 -0.35 38.30
N ASP A 194 23.71 -0.94 39.04
CA ASP A 194 24.73 -0.25 39.86
C ASP A 194 25.74 0.51 38.97
N MET A 195 26.05 0.02 37.79
CA MET A 195 26.86 0.73 36.80
C MET A 195 26.19 2.01 36.27
N GLY A 196 24.85 2.13 36.37
CA GLY A 196 24.05 3.24 35.89
C GLY A 196 23.26 2.94 34.59
N CYS A 197 23.13 1.66 34.22
CA CYS A 197 22.22 1.28 33.13
C CYS A 197 20.78 1.64 33.54
N TYR A 198 20.03 2.28 32.67
CA TYR A 198 18.68 2.71 32.97
C TYR A 198 17.68 1.55 32.98
N GLU A 199 17.95 0.46 32.24
CA GLU A 199 17.13 -0.74 32.07
C GLU A 199 18.01 -1.95 31.75
N VAL A 200 17.54 -3.15 32.08
CA VAL A 200 18.21 -4.42 31.74
C VAL A 200 17.28 -5.34 30.97
N GLY A 201 17.69 -5.73 29.77
CA GLY A 201 17.03 -6.75 28.95
C GLY A 201 17.36 -8.15 29.45
N LEU A 202 16.34 -8.98 29.61
CA LEU A 202 16.42 -10.36 30.05
C LEU A 202 16.36 -11.29 28.82
N GLY A 203 17.51 -11.79 28.36
CA GLY A 203 17.66 -12.54 27.11
C GLY A 203 17.53 -14.04 27.28
N ASP A 204 16.42 -14.61 26.75
CA ASP A 204 16.23 -16.05 26.53
C ASP A 204 16.97 -16.48 25.27
N THR A 205 18.28 -16.72 25.39
CA THR A 205 19.20 -16.91 24.28
C THR A 205 18.85 -18.11 23.37
N LEU A 206 18.34 -19.18 23.95
CA LEU A 206 17.99 -20.41 23.21
C LEU A 206 16.49 -20.47 22.87
N GLY A 207 15.66 -19.66 23.51
CA GLY A 207 14.21 -19.72 23.37
C GLY A 207 13.58 -20.94 24.06
N THR A 208 14.25 -21.48 25.06
CA THR A 208 13.80 -22.68 25.82
C THR A 208 12.86 -22.33 26.96
N GLY A 209 12.84 -21.07 27.39
CA GLY A 209 12.03 -20.63 28.52
C GLY A 209 10.53 -20.80 28.27
N THR A 210 9.85 -21.29 29.30
CA THR A 210 8.39 -21.40 29.32
C THR A 210 7.76 -20.24 30.13
N PRO A 211 6.43 -20.03 30.05
CA PRO A 211 5.74 -19.06 30.92
C PRO A 211 5.95 -19.33 32.42
N ARG A 212 6.17 -20.60 32.80
CA ARG A 212 6.49 -20.95 34.18
C ARG A 212 7.88 -20.48 34.59
N ASP A 213 8.88 -20.68 33.72
CA ASP A 213 10.26 -20.23 33.97
C ASP A 213 10.33 -18.71 34.02
N THR A 214 9.63 -18.04 33.11
CA THR A 214 9.46 -16.57 33.09
C THR A 214 8.84 -16.08 34.41
N GLN A 215 7.82 -16.79 34.93
CA GLN A 215 7.21 -16.45 36.21
C GLN A 215 8.20 -16.61 37.37
N LEU A 216 8.88 -17.74 37.45
CA LEU A 216 9.85 -18.00 38.54
C LEU A 216 10.98 -16.98 38.55
N LEU A 217 11.55 -16.69 37.38
CA LEU A 217 12.59 -15.67 37.25
C LEU A 217 12.11 -14.28 37.72
N LEU A 218 10.94 -13.85 37.23
CA LEU A 218 10.41 -12.53 37.59
C LEU A 218 9.97 -12.46 39.05
N GLU A 219 9.45 -13.54 39.65
CA GLU A 219 9.19 -13.61 41.08
C GLU A 219 10.46 -13.38 41.92
N ALA A 220 11.61 -13.92 41.46
CA ALA A 220 12.89 -13.71 42.11
C ALA A 220 13.40 -12.27 41.96
N LEU A 221 13.32 -11.72 40.74
CA LEU A 221 13.85 -10.39 40.42
C LEU A 221 13.00 -9.26 41.02
N LEU A 222 11.67 -9.32 40.88
CA LEU A 222 10.76 -8.24 41.30
C LEU A 222 10.66 -8.00 42.80
N ARG A 223 11.23 -8.88 43.60
CA ARG A 223 11.40 -8.65 45.06
C ARG A 223 12.39 -7.53 45.34
N ARG A 224 13.30 -7.22 44.41
CA ARG A 224 14.46 -6.33 44.60
C ARG A 224 14.63 -5.30 43.49
N VAL A 225 14.11 -5.58 42.31
CA VAL A 225 14.25 -4.72 41.11
C VAL A 225 12.87 -4.26 40.66
N PRO A 226 12.64 -2.94 40.49
CA PRO A 226 11.39 -2.44 39.92
C PRO A 226 11.17 -2.94 38.47
N ALA A 227 9.93 -3.28 38.13
CA ALA A 227 9.59 -3.82 36.83
C ALA A 227 9.97 -2.86 35.65
N GLU A 228 9.94 -1.56 35.90
CA GLU A 228 10.30 -0.50 34.96
C GLU A 228 11.79 -0.49 34.56
N ARG A 229 12.61 -1.20 35.33
CA ARG A 229 14.05 -1.35 35.08
C ARG A 229 14.38 -2.64 34.34
N LEU A 230 13.36 -3.43 33.97
CA LEU A 230 13.49 -4.72 33.29
C LEU A 230 12.77 -4.70 31.94
N ALA A 231 13.35 -5.38 30.98
CA ALA A 231 12.75 -5.62 29.67
C ALA A 231 12.80 -7.12 29.32
N GLY A 232 11.79 -7.63 28.63
CA GLY A 232 11.77 -9.01 28.12
C GLY A 232 12.41 -9.08 26.72
N HIS A 233 13.35 -10.00 26.54
CA HIS A 233 13.93 -10.34 25.25
C HIS A 233 13.82 -11.87 25.07
N PHE A 234 12.74 -12.28 24.39
CA PHE A 234 12.41 -13.70 24.26
C PHE A 234 12.62 -14.19 22.84
N HIS A 235 13.22 -15.38 22.70
CA HIS A 235 13.29 -16.09 21.46
C HIS A 235 12.09 -17.03 21.29
N ASP A 236 11.68 -17.31 20.03
CA ASP A 236 10.53 -18.13 19.71
C ASP A 236 10.93 -19.51 19.11
N THR A 237 12.14 -19.99 19.44
CA THR A 237 12.69 -21.25 18.92
C THR A 237 11.72 -22.40 19.13
N TYR A 238 11.18 -22.55 20.32
CA TYR A 238 10.21 -23.59 20.69
C TYR A 238 8.76 -23.07 20.72
N GLY A 239 8.47 -21.92 20.14
CA GLY A 239 7.12 -21.36 20.04
C GLY A 239 6.58 -20.80 21.36
N GLN A 240 7.44 -20.50 22.33
CA GLN A 240 7.03 -19.98 23.64
C GLN A 240 7.18 -18.45 23.77
N GLY A 241 7.81 -17.79 22.79
CA GLY A 241 8.13 -16.37 22.85
C GLY A 241 6.93 -15.49 23.20
N ILE A 242 5.81 -15.64 22.48
CA ILE A 242 4.59 -14.86 22.74
C ILE A 242 3.99 -15.19 24.12
N ALA A 243 4.00 -16.45 24.53
CA ALA A 243 3.48 -16.85 25.85
C ALA A 243 4.31 -16.23 26.99
N ASN A 244 5.63 -16.16 26.80
CA ASN A 244 6.55 -15.49 27.73
C ASN A 244 6.34 -13.97 27.78
N VAL A 245 6.10 -13.32 26.63
CA VAL A 245 5.73 -11.89 26.56
C VAL A 245 4.45 -11.63 27.38
N VAL A 246 3.40 -12.44 27.18
CA VAL A 246 2.14 -12.30 27.91
C VAL A 246 2.36 -12.49 29.42
N ARG A 247 3.08 -13.54 29.82
CA ARG A 247 3.38 -13.79 31.22
C ARG A 247 4.17 -12.64 31.86
N ALA A 248 5.22 -12.16 31.19
CA ALA A 248 6.01 -11.04 31.68
C ALA A 248 5.19 -9.74 31.78
N TYR A 249 4.30 -9.47 30.81
CA TYR A 249 3.37 -8.34 30.87
C TYR A 249 2.43 -8.42 32.08
N GLU A 250 1.83 -9.58 32.35
CA GLU A 250 0.97 -9.82 33.50
C GLU A 250 1.70 -9.56 34.84
N MET A 251 3.00 -9.85 34.86
CA MET A 251 3.86 -9.62 36.05
C MET A 251 4.41 -8.19 36.15
N GLY A 252 4.09 -7.30 35.21
CA GLY A 252 4.40 -5.88 35.31
C GLY A 252 5.48 -5.37 34.34
N ILE A 253 6.12 -6.21 33.56
CA ILE A 253 7.06 -5.78 32.52
C ILE A 253 6.31 -4.99 31.45
N ARG A 254 6.91 -3.89 30.96
CA ARG A 254 6.30 -2.98 30.00
C ARG A 254 7.20 -2.66 28.81
N THR A 255 8.37 -3.30 28.73
CA THR A 255 9.30 -3.18 27.60
C THR A 255 9.60 -4.56 27.06
N PHE A 256 9.45 -4.72 25.73
CA PHE A 256 9.74 -5.97 25.04
C PHE A 256 10.58 -5.73 23.80
N ASP A 257 11.66 -6.49 23.67
CA ASP A 257 12.46 -6.59 22.47
C ASP A 257 11.80 -7.58 21.53
N SER A 258 11.74 -7.25 20.25
CA SER A 258 11.19 -8.10 19.20
C SER A 258 11.81 -7.76 17.86
N SER A 259 11.67 -8.64 16.89
CA SER A 259 12.27 -8.46 15.58
C SER A 259 11.22 -8.60 14.47
N VAL A 260 11.15 -7.61 13.59
CA VAL A 260 10.26 -7.65 12.42
C VAL A 260 10.46 -8.94 11.63
N SER A 261 9.37 -9.58 11.23
CA SER A 261 9.39 -10.88 10.53
C SER A 261 10.09 -12.01 11.31
N GLY A 262 10.37 -11.83 12.62
CA GLY A 262 11.15 -12.79 13.39
C GLY A 262 12.59 -12.93 12.89
N LEU A 263 13.17 -11.86 12.35
CA LEU A 263 14.57 -11.87 11.93
C LEU A 263 15.47 -12.17 13.12
N GLY A 264 16.45 -13.00 12.90
CA GLY A 264 17.42 -13.44 13.90
C GLY A 264 17.71 -14.93 13.79
N GLY A 265 18.50 -15.39 14.71
CA GLY A 265 18.90 -16.78 14.88
C GLY A 265 20.01 -16.82 15.92
N CYS A 266 20.05 -17.87 16.72
CA CYS A 266 21.17 -18.07 17.63
C CYS A 266 22.24 -18.90 16.92
N PRO A 267 23.47 -18.40 16.75
CA PRO A 267 24.54 -19.17 16.10
C PRO A 267 24.92 -20.42 16.90
N TYR A 268 24.57 -20.45 18.17
CA TYR A 268 24.86 -21.57 19.09
C TYR A 268 23.72 -22.59 19.21
N ALA A 269 22.60 -22.35 18.54
CA ALA A 269 21.44 -23.26 18.53
C ALA A 269 21.02 -23.53 17.08
N PRO A 270 21.52 -24.62 16.43
CA PRO A 270 21.12 -24.99 15.08
C PRO A 270 19.59 -25.18 14.99
N GLY A 271 18.94 -24.49 14.04
CA GLY A 271 17.49 -24.52 13.88
C GLY A 271 16.71 -23.52 14.74
N ALA A 272 17.38 -22.74 15.57
CA ALA A 272 16.74 -21.67 16.35
C ALA A 272 16.10 -20.61 15.41
N LYS A 273 14.80 -20.37 15.56
CA LYS A 273 14.07 -19.36 14.78
C LYS A 273 14.44 -17.92 15.18
N GLY A 274 15.07 -17.74 16.35
CA GLY A 274 15.48 -16.43 16.85
C GLY A 274 14.38 -15.65 17.54
N ASN A 275 14.44 -14.32 17.41
CA ASN A 275 13.55 -13.39 18.14
C ASN A 275 12.06 -13.65 17.89
N VAL A 276 11.26 -13.40 18.92
CA VAL A 276 9.81 -13.27 18.77
C VAL A 276 9.48 -12.17 17.75
N THR A 277 8.48 -12.40 16.89
CA THR A 277 8.14 -11.45 15.83
C THR A 277 7.46 -10.21 16.38
N THR A 278 7.86 -9.04 15.91
CA THR A 278 7.26 -7.76 16.35
C THR A 278 5.78 -7.70 16.02
N GLU A 279 5.38 -8.21 14.85
CA GLU A 279 3.99 -8.25 14.42
C GLU A 279 3.13 -9.11 15.37
N ASP A 280 3.63 -10.26 15.80
CA ASP A 280 2.90 -11.17 16.69
C ASP A 280 2.80 -10.57 18.12
N VAL A 281 3.86 -9.88 18.58
CA VAL A 281 3.87 -9.16 19.88
C VAL A 281 2.88 -8.00 19.86
N VAL A 282 2.93 -7.14 18.85
CA VAL A 282 2.02 -5.99 18.69
C VAL A 282 0.57 -6.46 18.66
N TYR A 283 0.25 -7.42 17.78
CA TYR A 283 -1.10 -7.98 17.69
C TYR A 283 -1.60 -8.51 19.04
N THR A 284 -0.76 -9.29 19.74
CA THR A 284 -1.15 -9.92 21.00
C THR A 284 -1.43 -8.87 22.07
N LEU A 285 -0.53 -7.91 22.25
CA LEU A 285 -0.69 -6.85 23.25
C LEU A 285 -1.90 -5.97 22.94
N GLU A 286 -2.12 -5.58 21.68
CA GLU A 286 -3.28 -4.77 21.30
C GLU A 286 -4.60 -5.52 21.49
N LYS A 287 -4.64 -6.83 21.21
CA LYS A 287 -5.82 -7.67 21.52
C LYS A 287 -6.08 -7.80 23.02
N MET A 288 -5.08 -7.64 23.84
CA MET A 288 -5.22 -7.54 25.30
C MET A 288 -5.62 -6.12 25.77
N GLY A 289 -5.82 -5.17 24.87
CA GLY A 289 -6.18 -3.77 25.17
C GLY A 289 -4.98 -2.90 25.57
N VAL A 290 -3.77 -3.32 25.24
CA VAL A 290 -2.52 -2.61 25.51
C VAL A 290 -2.14 -1.75 24.30
N ASN A 291 -1.85 -0.47 24.53
CA ASN A 291 -1.41 0.42 23.48
C ASN A 291 0.11 0.26 23.26
N THR A 292 0.50 -0.16 22.06
CA THR A 292 1.89 -0.25 21.63
C THR A 292 2.33 0.99 20.84
N GLY A 293 1.39 1.76 20.30
CA GLY A 293 1.65 2.90 19.43
C GLY A 293 2.13 2.51 18.01
N VAL A 294 2.05 1.23 17.65
CA VAL A 294 2.55 0.69 16.38
C VAL A 294 1.39 0.38 15.43
N ASP A 295 1.49 0.86 14.20
CA ASP A 295 0.58 0.49 13.11
C ASP A 295 0.93 -0.91 12.59
N LEU A 296 0.12 -1.90 12.99
CA LEU A 296 0.33 -3.30 12.63
C LEU A 296 0.27 -3.54 11.10
N ASP A 297 -0.55 -2.80 10.38
CA ASP A 297 -0.71 -2.97 8.94
C ASP A 297 0.53 -2.52 8.17
N LYS A 298 1.08 -1.37 8.55
CA LYS A 298 2.36 -0.89 8.05
C LYS A 298 3.49 -1.85 8.42
N LEU A 299 3.51 -2.34 9.67
CA LEU A 299 4.53 -3.26 10.15
C LEU A 299 4.53 -4.57 9.37
N ILE A 300 3.36 -5.16 9.08
CA ILE A 300 3.23 -6.36 8.23
C ILE A 300 3.83 -6.09 6.84
N THR A 301 3.56 -4.92 6.25
CA THR A 301 4.11 -4.54 4.95
C THR A 301 5.64 -4.46 4.98
N VAL A 302 6.22 -3.92 6.06
CA VAL A 302 7.68 -3.87 6.26
C VAL A 302 8.25 -5.27 6.40
N GLY A 303 7.63 -6.14 7.20
CA GLY A 303 8.07 -7.52 7.39
C GLY A 303 8.05 -8.34 6.09
N GLN A 304 7.01 -8.21 5.28
CA GLN A 304 6.94 -8.83 3.96
C GLN A 304 8.03 -8.30 3.00
N TRP A 305 8.23 -6.97 3.01
CA TRP A 305 9.24 -6.33 2.18
C TRP A 305 10.65 -6.82 2.54
N ILE A 306 11.03 -6.79 3.82
CA ILE A 306 12.39 -7.23 4.22
C ILE A 306 12.60 -8.73 3.98
N SER A 307 11.59 -9.56 4.20
CA SER A 307 11.67 -11.00 3.91
C SER A 307 11.95 -11.25 2.43
N LYS A 308 11.28 -10.50 1.54
CA LYS A 308 11.52 -10.55 0.08
C LYS A 308 12.93 -10.09 -0.28
N GLN A 309 13.43 -8.99 0.31
CA GLN A 309 14.78 -8.48 0.07
C GLN A 309 15.85 -9.50 0.47
N LEU A 310 15.61 -10.25 1.54
CA LEU A 310 16.53 -11.26 2.07
C LEU A 310 16.34 -12.64 1.45
N GLY A 311 15.37 -12.83 0.55
CA GLY A 311 15.02 -14.13 -0.05
C GLY A 311 14.60 -15.17 1.00
N ARG A 312 13.96 -14.75 2.11
CA ARG A 312 13.55 -15.61 3.23
C ARG A 312 12.04 -15.66 3.37
N PRO A 313 11.48 -16.77 3.89
CA PRO A 313 10.07 -16.82 4.23
C PRO A 313 9.70 -15.74 5.26
N TYR A 314 8.49 -15.21 5.15
CA TYR A 314 7.95 -14.28 6.14
C TYR A 314 7.64 -15.00 7.45
N GLY A 315 8.24 -14.57 8.56
CA GLY A 315 8.25 -15.31 9.81
C GLY A 315 7.02 -15.10 10.71
N SER A 316 6.26 -13.99 10.56
CA SER A 316 5.10 -13.70 11.40
C SER A 316 3.90 -14.58 11.06
N ARG A 317 3.32 -15.23 12.07
CA ARG A 317 2.08 -16.00 11.97
C ARG A 317 0.88 -15.06 11.76
N VAL A 318 0.82 -13.99 12.54
CA VAL A 318 -0.22 -12.96 12.45
C VAL A 318 -0.20 -12.28 11.10
N GLY A 319 0.98 -11.84 10.66
CA GLY A 319 1.12 -11.17 9.37
C GLY A 319 0.74 -12.07 8.20
N THR A 320 1.11 -13.35 8.24
CA THR A 320 0.71 -14.35 7.24
C THR A 320 -0.81 -14.52 7.20
N ALA A 321 -1.46 -14.66 8.36
CA ALA A 321 -2.91 -14.83 8.44
C ALA A 321 -3.68 -13.59 7.95
N ILE A 322 -3.24 -12.40 8.33
CA ILE A 322 -3.86 -11.14 7.90
C ILE A 322 -3.67 -10.93 6.40
N ALA A 323 -2.47 -11.18 5.87
CA ALA A 323 -2.19 -11.08 4.44
C ALA A 323 -3.05 -12.05 3.62
N ALA A 324 -3.17 -13.30 4.05
CA ALA A 324 -4.03 -14.29 3.40
C ALA A 324 -5.51 -13.89 3.41
N LYS A 325 -6.00 -13.34 4.54
CA LYS A 325 -7.37 -12.82 4.65
C LYS A 325 -7.61 -11.66 3.67
N ARG A 326 -6.67 -10.72 3.56
CA ARG A 326 -6.75 -9.59 2.61
C ARG A 326 -6.73 -10.08 1.17
N ALA A 327 -5.81 -10.97 0.82
CA ALA A 327 -5.75 -11.56 -0.52
C ALA A 327 -7.05 -12.29 -0.89
N SER A 328 -7.64 -13.04 0.05
CA SER A 328 -8.93 -13.71 -0.16
C SER A 328 -10.09 -12.72 -0.32
N ALA A 329 -10.12 -11.63 0.46
CA ALA A 329 -11.13 -10.58 0.32
C ALA A 329 -10.99 -9.88 -1.04
N GLN A 330 -9.77 -9.50 -1.40
CA GLN A 330 -9.47 -8.88 -2.69
C GLN A 330 -9.82 -9.81 -3.87
N ALA A 331 -9.51 -11.10 -3.79
CA ALA A 331 -9.89 -12.07 -4.83
C ALA A 331 -11.41 -12.20 -4.98
N LYS A 332 -12.17 -12.13 -3.88
CA LYS A 332 -13.65 -12.12 -3.93
C LYS A 332 -14.20 -10.84 -4.55
N ASP A 333 -13.64 -9.68 -4.23
CA ASP A 333 -14.04 -8.40 -4.82
C ASP A 333 -13.70 -8.34 -6.32
N ILE A 334 -12.52 -8.81 -6.71
CA ILE A 334 -12.11 -8.97 -8.11
C ILE A 334 -13.11 -9.85 -8.86
N SER A 335 -13.44 -11.03 -8.33
CA SER A 335 -14.40 -11.95 -8.97
C SER A 335 -15.81 -11.34 -9.05
N ARG A 336 -16.23 -10.57 -8.04
CA ARG A 336 -17.54 -9.92 -8.00
C ARG A 336 -17.66 -8.75 -8.96
N ASN A 337 -16.55 -8.10 -9.30
CA ASN A 337 -16.52 -6.89 -10.12
C ASN A 337 -16.25 -7.17 -11.60
N ARG A 338 -15.84 -8.38 -11.98
CA ARG A 338 -15.68 -8.73 -13.39
C ARG A 338 -17.02 -8.72 -14.12
N MET A 339 -17.03 -8.03 -15.28
CA MET A 339 -18.21 -7.94 -16.12
C MET A 339 -18.40 -9.24 -16.94
N PRO A 340 -19.64 -9.73 -17.09
CA PRO A 340 -19.94 -10.94 -17.87
C PRO A 340 -20.02 -10.61 -19.36
N TRP A 341 -18.88 -10.32 -19.98
CA TRP A 341 -18.80 -9.98 -21.40
C TRP A 341 -19.18 -11.16 -22.30
N ALA A 342 -20.17 -10.97 -23.16
CA ALA A 342 -20.53 -11.90 -24.22
C ALA A 342 -20.17 -11.29 -25.56
N VAL A 343 -19.43 -12.03 -26.40
CA VAL A 343 -19.09 -11.59 -27.76
C VAL A 343 -20.38 -11.51 -28.57
N VAL A 344 -20.61 -10.37 -29.21
CA VAL A 344 -21.77 -10.13 -30.11
C VAL A 344 -21.37 -10.01 -31.57
N ASP A 345 -20.10 -9.62 -31.83
CA ASP A 345 -19.57 -9.56 -33.18
C ASP A 345 -18.05 -9.71 -33.19
N ASP A 346 -17.48 -10.37 -34.19
CA ASP A 346 -16.04 -10.49 -34.42
C ASP A 346 -15.71 -10.17 -35.86
N LEU A 347 -15.15 -8.99 -36.08
CA LEU A 347 -14.87 -8.43 -37.40
C LEU A 347 -13.40 -8.64 -37.80
N GLY A 348 -12.66 -9.48 -37.06
CA GLY A 348 -11.28 -9.87 -37.37
C GLY A 348 -10.23 -8.79 -37.04
N GLU A 349 -10.55 -7.52 -37.15
CA GLU A 349 -9.67 -6.40 -36.76
C GLU A 349 -10.01 -5.84 -35.39
N TYR A 350 -11.26 -5.97 -35.00
CA TYR A 350 -11.75 -5.68 -33.66
C TYR A 350 -12.96 -6.57 -33.37
N ARG A 351 -13.17 -6.82 -32.07
CA ARG A 351 -14.27 -7.63 -31.54
C ARG A 351 -15.18 -6.78 -30.72
N VAL A 352 -16.48 -7.00 -30.80
CA VAL A 352 -17.49 -6.31 -30.01
C VAL A 352 -18.09 -7.30 -28.99
N SER A 353 -18.10 -6.92 -27.74
CA SER A 353 -18.70 -7.71 -26.66
C SER A 353 -19.69 -6.86 -25.87
N ARG A 354 -20.68 -7.48 -25.24
CA ARG A 354 -21.72 -6.77 -24.50
C ARG A 354 -21.88 -7.35 -23.08
N ALA A 355 -22.09 -6.45 -22.10
CA ALA A 355 -22.47 -6.80 -20.75
C ALA A 355 -23.53 -5.79 -20.26
N GLY A 356 -24.80 -6.19 -20.28
CA GLY A 356 -25.90 -5.28 -19.96
C GLY A 356 -25.96 -4.05 -20.87
N PRO A 357 -25.93 -2.81 -20.32
CA PRO A 357 -25.93 -1.58 -21.10
C PRO A 357 -24.51 -1.15 -21.57
N ALA A 358 -23.48 -1.91 -21.22
CA ALA A 358 -22.11 -1.63 -21.63
C ALA A 358 -21.72 -2.46 -22.86
N LEU A 359 -20.99 -1.81 -23.79
CA LEU A 359 -20.43 -2.42 -24.98
C LEU A 359 -18.91 -2.27 -24.93
N LYS A 360 -18.16 -3.34 -25.24
CA LYS A 360 -16.70 -3.35 -25.26
C LYS A 360 -16.21 -3.61 -26.66
N VAL A 361 -15.37 -2.71 -27.14
CA VAL A 361 -14.65 -2.81 -28.41
C VAL A 361 -13.22 -3.20 -28.11
N MET A 362 -12.83 -4.41 -28.47
CA MET A 362 -11.49 -4.95 -28.31
C MET A 362 -10.75 -4.84 -29.64
N LEU A 363 -9.68 -4.03 -29.72
CA LEU A 363 -8.79 -4.00 -30.87
C LEU A 363 -8.00 -5.30 -30.95
N SER A 364 -8.11 -6.06 -32.03
CA SER A 364 -7.65 -7.45 -32.17
C SER A 364 -6.61 -7.64 -33.27
N LYS A 365 -5.71 -6.68 -33.49
CA LYS A 365 -4.57 -6.75 -34.42
C LYS A 365 -3.22 -6.61 -33.68
N PRO A 366 -2.89 -7.48 -32.71
CA PRO A 366 -1.65 -7.36 -31.95
C PRO A 366 -0.39 -7.46 -32.82
N GLY A 367 -0.45 -8.16 -33.96
CA GLY A 367 0.67 -8.33 -34.90
C GLY A 367 1.13 -7.04 -35.58
N ASN A 368 0.26 -6.03 -35.71
CA ASN A 368 0.62 -4.70 -36.22
C ASN A 368 0.60 -3.63 -35.11
N GLY A 369 0.56 -4.05 -33.81
CA GLY A 369 0.47 -3.13 -32.70
C GLY A 369 -0.87 -2.41 -32.56
N ASN A 370 -1.96 -3.00 -33.04
CA ASN A 370 -3.30 -2.40 -33.10
C ASN A 370 -3.32 -1.04 -33.80
N ALA A 371 -2.48 -0.88 -34.85
CA ALA A 371 -2.49 0.32 -35.68
C ALA A 371 -3.85 0.45 -36.42
N LEU A 372 -4.36 1.68 -36.51
CA LEU A 372 -5.64 1.98 -37.10
C LEU A 372 -5.60 1.76 -38.63
N THR A 373 -6.17 0.65 -39.07
CA THR A 373 -6.33 0.31 -40.49
C THR A 373 -7.54 1.03 -41.10
N ASN A 374 -7.62 1.06 -42.42
CA ASN A 374 -8.83 1.59 -43.08
C ASN A 374 -10.11 0.86 -42.66
N GLY A 375 -10.04 -0.47 -42.47
CA GLY A 375 -11.18 -1.28 -42.01
C GLY A 375 -11.60 -0.89 -40.58
N MET A 376 -10.63 -0.72 -39.66
CA MET A 376 -10.91 -0.23 -38.32
C MET A 376 -11.52 1.19 -38.33
N LEU A 377 -10.96 2.11 -39.12
CA LEU A 377 -11.47 3.49 -39.21
C LEU A 377 -12.93 3.53 -39.65
N GLU A 378 -13.26 2.83 -40.74
CA GLU A 378 -14.63 2.79 -41.28
C GLU A 378 -15.60 2.04 -40.37
N GLY A 379 -15.18 0.85 -39.92
CA GLY A 379 -16.01 0.00 -39.05
C GLY A 379 -16.33 0.63 -37.71
N LEU A 380 -15.32 1.16 -37.01
CA LEU A 380 -15.52 1.84 -35.72
C LEU A 380 -16.34 3.12 -35.89
N THR A 381 -16.10 3.91 -36.94
CA THR A 381 -16.93 5.10 -37.24
C THR A 381 -18.39 4.73 -37.43
N SER A 382 -18.67 3.67 -38.22
CA SER A 382 -20.03 3.16 -38.42
C SER A 382 -20.67 2.68 -37.12
N LEU A 383 -19.88 1.94 -36.28
CA LEU A 383 -20.32 1.46 -34.98
C LEU A 383 -20.73 2.63 -34.07
N PHE A 384 -19.87 3.62 -33.86
CA PHE A 384 -20.16 4.75 -32.97
C PHE A 384 -21.35 5.59 -33.46
N ARG A 385 -21.47 5.82 -34.77
CA ARG A 385 -22.64 6.50 -35.35
C ARG A 385 -23.93 5.70 -35.18
N GLY A 386 -23.86 4.38 -35.34
CA GLY A 386 -24.99 3.50 -35.06
C GLY A 386 -25.44 3.54 -33.60
N LEU A 387 -24.48 3.47 -32.68
CA LEU A 387 -24.73 3.53 -31.24
C LEU A 387 -25.36 4.84 -30.78
N ALA A 388 -25.11 5.96 -31.46
CA ALA A 388 -25.74 7.24 -31.14
C ALA A 388 -27.27 7.18 -31.13
N ASN A 389 -27.88 6.22 -31.85
CA ASN A 389 -29.30 5.99 -31.91
C ASN A 389 -29.77 4.74 -31.14
N ASP A 390 -28.89 4.00 -30.48
CA ASP A 390 -29.21 2.82 -29.66
C ASP A 390 -29.43 3.17 -28.20
N PRO A 391 -30.70 3.23 -27.72
CA PRO A 391 -31.02 3.58 -26.35
C PRO A 391 -30.68 2.48 -25.33
N SER A 392 -30.25 1.31 -25.81
CA SER A 392 -29.92 0.16 -24.95
C SER A 392 -28.46 0.12 -24.54
N VAL A 393 -27.61 0.98 -25.13
CA VAL A 393 -26.18 1.11 -24.82
C VAL A 393 -25.90 2.46 -24.14
N TYR A 394 -25.37 2.42 -22.95
CA TYR A 394 -25.05 3.61 -22.14
C TYR A 394 -23.55 3.88 -22.07
N HIS A 395 -22.73 2.84 -22.19
CA HIS A 395 -21.28 2.92 -22.02
C HIS A 395 -20.58 2.16 -23.15
N VAL A 396 -19.48 2.72 -23.65
CA VAL A 396 -18.63 2.05 -24.64
C VAL A 396 -17.20 2.01 -24.10
N VAL A 397 -16.65 0.81 -23.98
CA VAL A 397 -15.27 0.58 -23.53
C VAL A 397 -14.41 0.27 -24.74
N ILE A 398 -13.26 0.93 -24.87
CA ILE A 398 -12.24 0.62 -25.88
C ILE A 398 -11.05 -0.02 -25.18
N GLU A 399 -10.69 -1.21 -25.59
CA GLU A 399 -9.60 -2.02 -25.07
C GLU A 399 -8.80 -2.64 -26.21
N SER A 400 -7.66 -3.26 -25.93
CA SER A 400 -6.82 -3.88 -26.96
C SER A 400 -6.20 -5.18 -26.51
N GLU A 401 -5.98 -6.10 -27.45
CA GLU A 401 -5.21 -7.32 -27.23
C GLU A 401 -3.71 -7.08 -27.44
N GLY A 402 -2.87 -7.80 -26.67
CA GLY A 402 -1.43 -7.88 -26.87
C GLY A 402 -0.64 -6.78 -26.17
N LYS A 403 0.55 -6.48 -26.71
CA LYS A 403 1.55 -5.63 -26.05
C LYS A 403 1.19 -4.13 -26.06
N TYR A 404 0.55 -3.67 -27.12
CA TYR A 404 0.28 -2.26 -27.37
C TYR A 404 -1.21 -1.96 -27.29
N PHE A 405 -1.58 -0.84 -26.69
CA PHE A 405 -2.95 -0.36 -26.80
C PHE A 405 -3.25 0.02 -28.25
N CYS A 406 -2.49 0.95 -28.82
CA CYS A 406 -2.59 1.32 -30.23
C CYS A 406 -1.34 2.10 -30.65
N THR A 407 -0.72 1.70 -31.75
CA THR A 407 0.48 2.36 -32.30
C THR A 407 0.19 3.51 -33.27
N GLY A 408 -1.07 3.89 -33.36
CA GLY A 408 -1.50 5.03 -34.19
C GLY A 408 -1.87 4.65 -35.61
N ILE A 409 -1.51 5.50 -36.57
CA ILE A 409 -1.85 5.35 -37.97
C ILE A 409 -1.01 4.24 -38.60
N HIS A 410 -1.63 3.36 -39.37
CA HIS A 410 -0.94 2.30 -40.11
C HIS A 410 -0.16 2.86 -41.31
N LEU A 411 1.15 3.03 -41.16
CA LEU A 411 2.05 3.59 -42.19
C LEU A 411 2.67 2.54 -43.13
N SER A 412 2.54 1.23 -42.82
CA SER A 412 3.14 0.15 -43.60
C SER A 412 2.14 -0.42 -44.62
N GLY A 413 2.42 -0.26 -45.89
CA GLY A 413 1.63 -0.85 -46.96
C GLY A 413 1.59 -0.04 -48.26
N GLY A 414 2.69 0.61 -48.66
CA GLY A 414 2.79 1.30 -49.94
C GLY A 414 1.82 2.48 -50.05
N THR A 415 1.57 3.16 -48.98
CA THR A 415 0.86 4.44 -49.01
C THR A 415 1.74 5.44 -49.72
N ASP A 416 1.38 5.71 -50.96
CA ASP A 416 1.86 6.88 -51.68
C ASP A 416 1.74 8.09 -50.72
N THR A 417 2.86 8.73 -50.39
CA THR A 417 2.87 9.91 -49.51
C THR A 417 2.02 11.05 -50.06
N SER A 418 1.66 11.01 -51.36
CA SER A 418 0.66 11.90 -51.97
C SER A 418 -0.77 11.66 -51.46
N SER A 419 -1.03 10.53 -50.78
CA SER A 419 -2.36 10.21 -50.19
C SER A 419 -2.61 10.81 -48.80
N ILE A 420 -1.65 11.55 -48.23
CA ILE A 420 -1.77 12.20 -46.92
C ILE A 420 -2.12 13.70 -47.07
N SER A 421 -2.85 14.09 -48.09
CA SER A 421 -3.36 15.46 -48.22
C SER A 421 -4.62 15.66 -47.35
N PRO A 422 -4.94 16.90 -46.94
CA PRO A 422 -6.20 17.20 -46.24
C PRO A 422 -7.47 16.81 -47.05
N GLU A 423 -7.34 16.70 -48.37
CA GLU A 423 -8.40 16.21 -49.24
C GLU A 423 -8.41 14.68 -49.32
N SER A 424 -7.44 13.99 -48.74
CA SER A 424 -7.33 12.53 -48.84
C SER A 424 -8.46 11.81 -48.13
N SER A 425 -8.92 10.73 -48.70
CA SER A 425 -9.91 9.83 -48.10
C SER A 425 -9.48 9.34 -46.71
N TYR A 426 -8.18 9.13 -46.47
CA TYR A 426 -7.63 8.65 -45.22
C TYR A 426 -7.72 9.68 -44.07
N TYR A 427 -7.34 10.94 -44.34
CA TYR A 427 -7.49 12.04 -43.37
C TYR A 427 -8.94 12.16 -42.89
N ASN A 428 -9.88 12.17 -43.83
CA ASN A 428 -11.31 12.27 -43.54
C ASN A 428 -11.82 11.08 -42.69
N LYS A 429 -11.31 9.85 -42.92
CA LYS A 429 -11.67 8.67 -42.13
C LYS A 429 -11.16 8.76 -40.69
N VAL A 430 -9.91 9.20 -40.50
CA VAL A 430 -9.33 9.41 -39.18
C VAL A 430 -10.13 10.47 -38.42
N LEU A 431 -10.36 11.61 -39.04
CA LEU A 431 -11.15 12.69 -38.45
C LEU A 431 -12.56 12.23 -38.06
N ALA A 432 -13.23 11.50 -38.97
CA ALA A 432 -14.57 10.98 -38.75
C ALA A 432 -14.66 10.00 -37.57
N LEU A 433 -13.64 9.17 -37.34
CA LEU A 433 -13.60 8.27 -36.17
C LEU A 433 -13.50 9.04 -34.86
N TYR A 434 -12.52 9.94 -34.76
CA TYR A 434 -12.35 10.72 -33.53
C TYR A 434 -13.58 11.57 -33.22
N ASP A 435 -14.17 12.16 -34.27
CA ASP A 435 -15.38 12.98 -34.16
C ASP A 435 -16.58 12.12 -33.68
N ALA A 436 -16.72 10.92 -34.22
CA ALA A 436 -17.78 9.99 -33.82
C ALA A 436 -17.65 9.54 -32.35
N ILE A 437 -16.42 9.37 -31.85
CA ILE A 437 -16.17 9.02 -30.42
C ILE A 437 -16.42 10.23 -29.51
N ASP A 438 -15.91 11.41 -29.89
CA ASP A 438 -16.03 12.67 -29.12
C ASP A 438 -17.50 13.08 -28.92
N HIS A 439 -18.33 12.90 -29.97
CA HIS A 439 -19.76 13.23 -29.97
C HIS A 439 -20.69 12.05 -29.60
N ALA A 440 -20.12 10.87 -29.26
CA ALA A 440 -20.95 9.76 -28.81
C ALA A 440 -21.75 10.12 -27.57
N PRO A 441 -23.08 9.92 -27.55
CA PRO A 441 -23.88 10.21 -26.36
C PRO A 441 -23.58 9.24 -25.20
N GLN A 442 -23.01 8.09 -25.49
CA GLN A 442 -22.56 7.12 -24.49
C GLN A 442 -21.32 7.64 -23.76
N THR A 443 -21.18 7.26 -22.49
CA THR A 443 -19.90 7.45 -21.79
C THR A 443 -18.86 6.52 -22.39
N THR A 444 -17.75 7.08 -22.87
CA THR A 444 -16.64 6.33 -23.47
C THR A 444 -15.51 6.13 -22.48
N VAL A 445 -15.02 4.89 -22.35
CA VAL A 445 -13.96 4.50 -21.42
C VAL A 445 -12.81 3.85 -22.21
N ALA A 446 -11.61 4.41 -22.12
CA ALA A 446 -10.41 3.76 -22.64
C ALA A 446 -9.75 2.92 -21.53
N LEU A 447 -9.57 1.63 -21.78
CA LEU A 447 -8.90 0.68 -20.90
C LEU A 447 -7.50 0.40 -21.46
N ILE A 448 -6.48 1.03 -20.89
CA ILE A 448 -5.14 1.16 -21.49
C ILE A 448 -4.14 0.28 -20.75
N ASP A 449 -3.81 -0.88 -21.33
CA ASP A 449 -2.89 -1.86 -20.70
C ASP A 449 -1.49 -1.89 -21.31
N GLY A 450 -1.19 -1.05 -22.27
CA GLY A 450 0.10 -1.03 -22.96
C GLY A 450 0.46 0.32 -23.56
N PRO A 451 1.63 0.40 -24.22
CA PRO A 451 2.09 1.63 -24.86
C PRO A 451 1.15 2.13 -25.96
N CYS A 452 1.02 3.46 -26.03
CA CYS A 452 0.27 4.22 -27.05
C CYS A 452 1.24 5.11 -27.83
N PHE A 453 1.10 5.14 -29.14
CA PHE A 453 1.90 6.01 -30.01
C PHE A 453 1.01 6.82 -30.95
N GLY A 454 1.38 8.07 -31.18
CA GLY A 454 0.74 8.93 -32.16
C GLY A 454 -0.79 8.94 -32.09
N GLY A 455 -1.47 8.57 -33.18
CA GLY A 455 -2.92 8.43 -33.20
C GLY A 455 -3.49 7.53 -32.09
N GLY A 456 -2.76 6.50 -31.63
CA GLY A 456 -3.17 5.66 -30.52
C GLY A 456 -3.25 6.43 -29.20
N VAL A 457 -2.41 7.43 -28.99
CA VAL A 457 -2.54 8.37 -27.88
C VAL A 457 -3.87 9.11 -27.97
N GLY A 458 -4.16 9.65 -29.16
CA GLY A 458 -5.44 10.33 -29.43
C GLY A 458 -6.65 9.45 -29.16
N LEU A 459 -6.62 8.16 -29.55
CA LEU A 459 -7.72 7.22 -29.32
C LEU A 459 -8.04 7.05 -27.81
N GLY A 460 -7.02 7.03 -26.96
CA GLY A 460 -7.24 7.01 -25.52
C GLY A 460 -7.79 8.33 -24.97
N PHE A 461 -7.30 9.46 -25.50
CA PHE A 461 -7.65 10.79 -24.95
C PHE A 461 -8.89 11.44 -25.60
N VAL A 462 -9.44 10.88 -26.65
CA VAL A 462 -10.77 11.28 -27.16
C VAL A 462 -11.90 10.71 -26.30
N CYS A 463 -11.66 9.61 -25.56
CA CYS A 463 -12.63 9.03 -24.64
C CYS A 463 -12.85 9.91 -23.41
N ASP A 464 -14.04 9.80 -22.77
CA ASP A 464 -14.38 10.57 -21.57
C ASP A 464 -13.55 10.13 -20.37
N VAL A 465 -13.29 8.83 -20.21
CA VAL A 465 -12.63 8.22 -19.07
C VAL A 465 -11.46 7.35 -19.51
N ARG A 466 -10.37 7.38 -18.74
CA ARG A 466 -9.16 6.59 -19.00
C ARG A 466 -8.76 5.86 -17.74
N LEU A 467 -8.75 4.52 -17.81
CA LEU A 467 -8.23 3.61 -16.80
C LEU A 467 -6.97 2.97 -17.35
N ALA A 468 -5.85 3.03 -16.66
CA ALA A 468 -4.58 2.57 -17.18
C ALA A 468 -3.89 1.57 -16.24
N SER A 469 -3.09 0.66 -16.81
CA SER A 469 -2.17 -0.16 -16.04
C SER A 469 -0.84 0.58 -15.80
N PRO A 470 -0.02 0.15 -14.83
CA PRO A 470 1.34 0.65 -14.66
C PRO A 470 2.26 0.39 -15.87
N ARG A 471 1.86 -0.47 -16.81
CA ARG A 471 2.58 -0.75 -18.07
C ARG A 471 2.29 0.22 -19.20
N ALA A 472 1.22 1.01 -19.10
CA ALA A 472 0.84 1.99 -20.12
C ALA A 472 1.93 3.08 -20.25
N ARG A 473 2.17 3.51 -21.49
CA ARG A 473 3.12 4.58 -21.84
C ARG A 473 2.55 5.37 -23.01
N TRP A 474 2.83 6.65 -23.06
CA TRP A 474 2.36 7.52 -24.14
C TRP A 474 3.52 8.27 -24.77
N THR A 475 3.64 8.17 -26.08
CA THR A 475 4.73 8.81 -26.82
C THR A 475 4.20 9.42 -28.12
N LEU A 476 4.44 10.72 -28.28
CA LEU A 476 4.16 11.46 -29.52
C LEU A 476 5.41 11.43 -30.41
N SER A 477 5.70 10.27 -30.97
CA SER A 477 6.94 10.02 -31.71
C SER A 477 6.96 10.66 -33.11
N GLU A 478 5.87 11.24 -33.57
CA GLU A 478 5.72 11.89 -34.89
C GLU A 478 6.77 12.97 -35.09
N ILE A 479 7.10 13.75 -34.07
CA ILE A 479 8.11 14.82 -34.17
C ILE A 479 9.49 14.30 -34.57
N LYS A 480 9.82 13.05 -34.24
CA LYS A 480 11.13 12.43 -34.56
C LYS A 480 11.28 12.11 -36.04
N ILE A 481 10.17 12.07 -36.78
CA ILE A 481 10.14 11.86 -38.23
C ILE A 481 9.61 13.08 -38.97
N GLY A 482 9.56 14.25 -38.32
CA GLY A 482 9.14 15.50 -38.92
C GLY A 482 7.64 15.67 -39.13
N VAL A 483 6.82 14.87 -38.43
CA VAL A 483 5.34 14.91 -38.52
C VAL A 483 4.78 15.48 -37.20
N SER A 484 3.64 16.17 -37.28
CA SER A 484 2.96 16.72 -36.11
C SER A 484 1.66 15.95 -35.81
N PRO A 485 1.31 15.75 -34.55
CA PRO A 485 0.07 15.07 -34.13
C PRO A 485 -1.16 15.99 -34.29
N ALA A 486 -1.39 16.51 -35.49
CA ALA A 486 -2.33 17.61 -35.77
C ALA A 486 -3.77 17.27 -35.35
N ILE A 487 -4.32 16.14 -35.80
CA ILE A 487 -5.72 15.76 -35.55
C ILE A 487 -5.97 15.59 -34.05
N ILE A 488 -5.04 14.95 -33.34
CA ILE A 488 -5.22 14.60 -31.92
C ILE A 488 -4.86 15.74 -30.97
N SER A 489 -4.18 16.78 -31.46
CA SER A 489 -3.67 17.89 -30.62
C SER A 489 -4.77 18.54 -29.75
N LYS A 490 -5.98 18.70 -30.30
CA LYS A 490 -7.11 19.29 -29.57
C LYS A 490 -7.51 18.48 -28.34
N TYR A 491 -7.47 17.15 -28.42
CA TYR A 491 -7.78 16.25 -27.30
C TYR A 491 -6.66 16.27 -26.25
N LEU A 492 -5.39 16.30 -26.72
CA LEU A 492 -4.24 16.37 -25.80
C LEU A 492 -4.20 17.68 -25.03
N VAL A 493 -4.48 18.81 -25.67
CA VAL A 493 -4.54 20.11 -25.00
C VAL A 493 -5.69 20.17 -24.00
N ARG A 494 -6.85 19.59 -24.35
CA ARG A 494 -8.00 19.50 -23.47
C ARG A 494 -7.71 18.69 -22.20
N GLU A 495 -7.08 17.53 -22.36
CA GLU A 495 -6.92 16.58 -21.25
C GLU A 495 -5.61 16.77 -20.44
N TRP A 496 -4.52 17.22 -21.07
CA TRP A 496 -3.21 17.39 -20.42
C TRP A 496 -2.93 18.85 -20.00
N GLY A 497 -3.76 19.77 -20.48
CA GLY A 497 -3.49 21.20 -20.41
C GLY A 497 -2.39 21.64 -21.40
N PRO A 498 -2.32 22.95 -21.74
CA PRO A 498 -1.44 23.45 -22.80
C PRO A 498 0.05 23.28 -22.50
N SER A 499 0.46 23.26 -21.24
CA SER A 499 1.87 23.16 -20.84
C SER A 499 2.43 21.77 -21.12
N VAL A 500 1.78 20.72 -20.59
CA VAL A 500 2.24 19.33 -20.75
C VAL A 500 2.06 18.87 -22.19
N ALA A 501 0.93 19.20 -22.82
CA ALA A 501 0.67 18.84 -24.21
C ALA A 501 1.74 19.44 -25.15
N ARG A 502 2.06 20.73 -25.00
CA ARG A 502 3.09 21.40 -25.81
C ARG A 502 4.46 20.78 -25.64
N GLU A 503 4.88 20.56 -24.38
CA GLU A 503 6.18 19.97 -24.10
C GLU A 503 6.29 18.56 -24.70
N ALA A 504 5.29 17.72 -24.51
CA ALA A 504 5.28 16.36 -25.03
C ALA A 504 5.27 16.32 -26.58
N MET A 505 4.51 17.21 -27.24
CA MET A 505 4.49 17.31 -28.70
C MET A 505 5.83 17.81 -29.29
N ILE A 506 6.55 18.66 -28.56
CA ILE A 506 7.85 19.20 -29.01
C ILE A 506 8.98 18.20 -28.76
N SER A 507 8.99 17.53 -27.60
CA SER A 507 10.09 16.66 -27.18
C SER A 507 9.93 15.23 -27.73
N GLY A 508 8.70 14.77 -27.94
CA GLY A 508 8.42 13.37 -28.27
C GLY A 508 8.91 12.39 -27.19
N ARG A 509 9.00 12.85 -25.94
CA ARG A 509 9.38 11.99 -24.81
C ARG A 509 8.26 11.04 -24.41
N GLU A 510 8.62 10.02 -23.69
CA GLU A 510 7.67 9.10 -23.07
C GLU A 510 7.05 9.71 -21.81
N LEU A 511 5.73 9.63 -21.70
CA LEU A 511 4.96 9.98 -20.51
C LEU A 511 4.58 8.70 -19.74
N LYS A 512 4.69 8.76 -18.42
CA LYS A 512 4.37 7.64 -17.51
C LYS A 512 2.97 7.80 -16.90
N PRO A 513 2.34 6.69 -16.46
CA PRO A 513 1.01 6.73 -15.84
C PRO A 513 0.93 7.68 -14.65
N GLU A 514 1.95 7.68 -13.78
CA GLU A 514 1.97 8.49 -12.57
C GLU A 514 1.98 10.00 -12.87
N GLU A 515 2.62 10.39 -13.98
CA GLU A 515 2.68 11.78 -14.43
C GLU A 515 1.30 12.24 -14.91
N LEU A 516 0.66 11.47 -15.78
CA LEU A 516 -0.66 11.77 -16.31
C LEU A 516 -1.77 11.67 -15.26
N PHE A 517 -1.64 10.76 -14.30
CA PHE A 517 -2.55 10.68 -13.16
C PHE A 517 -2.45 11.92 -12.26
N ARG A 518 -1.23 12.41 -12.02
CA ARG A 518 -1.00 13.61 -11.18
C ARG A 518 -1.66 14.87 -11.75
N ILE A 519 -1.75 14.99 -13.05
CA ILE A 519 -2.42 16.13 -13.72
C ILE A 519 -3.92 15.90 -13.96
N GLY A 520 -4.47 14.76 -13.53
CA GLY A 520 -5.88 14.40 -13.70
C GLY A 520 -6.25 13.89 -15.10
N ALA A 521 -5.28 13.65 -15.98
CA ALA A 521 -5.52 13.13 -17.33
C ALA A 521 -5.85 11.62 -17.33
N LEU A 522 -5.50 10.89 -16.29
CA LEU A 522 -5.95 9.52 -16.00
C LEU A 522 -6.84 9.50 -14.77
N HIS A 523 -7.87 8.67 -14.80
CA HIS A 523 -8.85 8.53 -13.70
C HIS A 523 -8.46 7.42 -12.71
N SER A 524 -7.68 6.43 -13.16
CA SER A 524 -7.11 5.37 -12.31
C SER A 524 -5.84 4.80 -12.92
N VAL A 525 -4.91 4.35 -12.05
CA VAL A 525 -3.76 3.51 -12.40
C VAL A 525 -3.81 2.27 -11.51
N THR A 526 -3.96 1.08 -12.12
CA THR A 526 -4.22 -0.16 -11.39
C THR A 526 -3.61 -1.38 -12.09
N GLU A 527 -3.21 -2.38 -11.34
CA GLU A 527 -2.77 -3.67 -11.88
C GLU A 527 -3.95 -4.54 -12.38
N ASP A 528 -5.16 -4.33 -11.86
CA ASP A 528 -6.37 -5.05 -12.24
C ASP A 528 -7.39 -4.13 -12.89
N LEU A 529 -7.19 -3.94 -14.20
CA LEU A 529 -8.03 -3.08 -15.03
C LEU A 529 -9.47 -3.59 -15.14
N GLU A 530 -9.68 -4.91 -15.24
CA GLU A 530 -11.01 -5.50 -15.40
C GLU A 530 -11.87 -5.31 -14.14
N SER A 531 -11.31 -5.48 -12.95
CA SER A 531 -12.03 -5.22 -11.70
C SER A 531 -12.36 -3.74 -11.54
N THR A 532 -11.37 -2.87 -11.83
CA THR A 532 -11.55 -1.41 -11.75
C THR A 532 -12.60 -0.92 -12.76
N LEU A 533 -12.60 -1.46 -13.97
CA LEU A 533 -13.63 -1.19 -14.96
C LEU A 533 -15.02 -1.60 -14.46
N GLY A 534 -15.13 -2.82 -13.91
CA GLY A 534 -16.40 -3.33 -13.40
C GLY A 534 -16.96 -2.49 -12.24
N GLU A 535 -16.11 -2.03 -11.33
CA GLU A 535 -16.50 -1.08 -10.28
C GLU A 535 -16.98 0.25 -10.86
N TYR A 536 -16.25 0.79 -11.82
CA TYR A 536 -16.60 2.04 -12.47
C TYR A 536 -17.93 1.94 -13.23
N LEU A 537 -18.14 0.88 -14.02
CA LEU A 537 -19.38 0.66 -14.73
C LEU A 537 -20.58 0.49 -13.79
N LYS A 538 -20.42 -0.22 -12.67
CA LYS A 538 -21.46 -0.31 -11.62
C LYS A 538 -21.82 1.05 -11.01
N GLN A 539 -20.82 1.92 -10.84
CA GLN A 539 -21.07 3.29 -10.39
C GLN A 539 -21.86 4.07 -11.44
N LEU A 540 -21.49 3.94 -12.72
CA LEU A 540 -22.19 4.60 -13.82
C LEU A 540 -23.63 4.09 -14.04
N GLU A 541 -23.93 2.82 -13.73
CA GLU A 541 -25.31 2.29 -13.78
C GLU A 541 -26.31 3.06 -12.88
N ARG A 542 -25.80 3.75 -11.87
CA ARG A 542 -26.59 4.62 -10.98
C ARG A 542 -26.80 6.03 -11.55
N CYS A 543 -26.14 6.35 -12.67
CA CYS A 543 -26.23 7.65 -13.33
C CYS A 543 -27.23 7.61 -14.47
N ALA A 544 -28.02 8.67 -14.61
CA ALA A 544 -29.00 8.83 -15.68
C ALA A 544 -28.27 8.99 -17.02
N PRO A 545 -28.45 8.08 -18.00
CA PRO A 545 -27.62 8.04 -19.21
C PRO A 545 -27.81 9.25 -20.13
N ARG A 546 -29.02 9.80 -20.19
CA ARG A 546 -29.32 10.99 -21.00
C ARG A 546 -28.76 12.26 -20.36
N SER A 547 -28.84 12.36 -19.06
CA SER A 547 -28.19 13.43 -18.29
C SER A 547 -26.67 13.38 -18.43
N ALA A 548 -26.08 12.17 -18.47
CA ALA A 548 -24.66 12.00 -18.73
C ALA A 548 -24.27 12.52 -20.13
N ALA A 549 -25.06 12.20 -21.17
CA ALA A 549 -24.83 12.70 -22.53
C ALA A 549 -24.91 14.24 -22.61
N ILE A 550 -25.87 14.84 -21.92
CA ILE A 550 -25.98 16.31 -21.84
C ILE A 550 -24.77 16.92 -21.14
N ASN A 551 -24.31 16.32 -20.05
CA ASN A 551 -23.14 16.79 -19.32
C ASN A 551 -21.86 16.74 -20.18
N LYS A 552 -21.71 15.73 -21.06
CA LYS A 552 -20.62 15.68 -22.04
C LYS A 552 -20.66 16.89 -22.97
N GLU A 553 -21.84 17.19 -23.51
CA GLU A 553 -22.01 18.30 -24.46
C GLU A 553 -21.81 19.65 -23.78
N LEU A 554 -22.31 19.83 -22.55
CA LEU A 554 -22.05 21.03 -21.75
C LEU A 554 -20.55 21.25 -21.51
N THR A 555 -19.83 20.15 -21.19
CA THR A 555 -18.36 20.19 -20.99
C THR A 555 -17.65 20.53 -22.29
N ARG A 556 -18.04 19.89 -23.40
CA ARG A 556 -17.44 20.12 -24.72
C ARG A 556 -17.59 21.57 -25.17
N LEU A 557 -18.81 22.12 -25.13
CA LEU A 557 -19.04 23.52 -25.51
C LEU A 557 -18.38 24.49 -24.54
N GLY A 558 -18.37 24.20 -23.25
CA GLY A 558 -17.67 25.02 -22.26
C GLY A 558 -16.16 25.07 -22.47
N TRP A 559 -15.57 24.07 -23.12
CA TRP A 559 -14.16 24.04 -23.45
C TRP A 559 -13.84 24.66 -24.82
N TYR A 560 -14.57 24.25 -25.88
CA TYR A 560 -14.22 24.66 -27.24
C TYR A 560 -14.80 25.99 -27.70
N ASP A 561 -15.96 26.38 -27.16
CA ASP A 561 -16.70 27.57 -27.58
C ASP A 561 -17.41 28.22 -26.38
N PRO A 562 -16.64 28.63 -25.35
CA PRO A 562 -17.20 29.25 -24.16
C PRO A 562 -17.88 30.57 -24.51
N GLU A 563 -19.00 30.88 -23.84
CA GLU A 563 -19.80 32.08 -24.02
C GLU A 563 -20.51 32.19 -25.39
N SER A 564 -20.52 31.11 -26.17
CA SER A 564 -21.21 31.07 -27.46
C SER A 564 -22.74 31.06 -27.31
N GLU A 565 -23.46 31.50 -28.36
CA GLU A 565 -24.90 31.39 -28.42
C GLU A 565 -25.36 29.94 -28.34
N GLU A 566 -24.57 29.02 -28.87
CA GLU A 566 -24.86 27.58 -28.84
C GLU A 566 -24.78 27.05 -27.40
N GLN A 567 -23.74 27.41 -26.65
CA GLN A 567 -23.61 27.07 -25.24
C GLN A 567 -24.78 27.67 -24.42
N ALA A 568 -25.09 28.94 -24.60
CA ALA A 568 -26.18 29.59 -23.90
C ALA A 568 -27.53 28.94 -24.20
N ARG A 569 -27.77 28.55 -25.48
CA ARG A 569 -28.96 27.80 -25.90
C ARG A 569 -29.03 26.42 -25.27
N LEU A 570 -27.91 25.68 -25.24
CA LEU A 570 -27.85 24.35 -24.59
C LEU A 570 -28.16 24.46 -23.11
N ILE A 571 -27.54 25.40 -22.39
CA ILE A 571 -27.80 25.64 -20.96
C ILE A 571 -29.28 25.94 -20.72
N LYS A 572 -29.87 26.88 -21.48
CA LYS A 572 -31.29 27.26 -21.36
C LYS A 572 -32.21 26.07 -21.62
N ASN A 573 -31.97 25.30 -22.68
CA ASN A 573 -32.78 24.16 -23.06
C ASN A 573 -32.67 23.03 -22.01
N THR A 574 -31.45 22.76 -21.52
CA THR A 574 -31.22 21.76 -20.50
C THR A 574 -31.97 22.12 -19.23
N PHE A 575 -31.83 23.38 -18.76
CA PHE A 575 -32.50 23.83 -17.54
C PHE A 575 -34.03 23.82 -17.69
N GLY A 576 -34.56 24.25 -18.84
CA GLY A 576 -35.99 24.26 -19.11
C GLY A 576 -36.65 22.89 -19.20
N ASN A 577 -35.90 21.88 -19.69
CA ASN A 577 -36.45 20.56 -19.97
C ASN A 577 -36.09 19.48 -18.93
N MET A 578 -35.15 19.75 -18.00
CA MET A 578 -34.71 18.72 -17.05
C MET A 578 -35.84 18.22 -16.11
N MET A 579 -36.87 19.03 -15.92
CA MET A 579 -38.03 18.71 -15.08
C MET A 579 -39.32 18.45 -15.91
N ALA A 580 -39.18 18.34 -17.22
CA ALA A 580 -40.34 18.08 -18.09
C ALA A 580 -41.02 16.73 -17.75
N PRO A 581 -42.33 16.60 -17.90
CA PRO A 581 -43.02 15.32 -17.68
C PRO A 581 -42.42 14.18 -18.48
N GLY A 582 -42.08 13.07 -17.81
CA GLY A 582 -41.44 11.91 -18.39
C GLY A 582 -39.92 12.03 -18.57
N SER A 583 -39.28 13.12 -18.09
CA SER A 583 -37.82 13.27 -18.07
C SER A 583 -37.14 12.40 -17.02
N GLU A 584 -35.82 12.20 -17.18
CA GLU A 584 -34.99 11.57 -16.15
C GLU A 584 -35.01 12.38 -14.84
N GLY A 585 -34.99 13.72 -14.91
CA GLY A 585 -35.02 14.60 -13.76
C GLY A 585 -36.31 14.46 -12.94
N GLU A 586 -37.48 14.47 -13.60
CA GLU A 586 -38.78 14.22 -12.92
C GLU A 586 -38.77 12.84 -12.24
N HIS A 587 -38.32 11.79 -12.96
CA HIS A 587 -38.30 10.43 -12.43
C HIS A 587 -37.34 10.32 -11.24
N GLY A 588 -36.11 10.83 -11.35
CA GLY A 588 -35.11 10.77 -10.30
C GLY A 588 -35.52 11.51 -9.04
N ILE A 589 -36.11 12.71 -9.17
CA ILE A 589 -36.59 13.48 -8.03
C ILE A 589 -37.77 12.78 -7.33
N ARG A 590 -38.70 12.20 -8.09
CA ARG A 590 -39.81 11.40 -7.52
C ARG A 590 -39.24 10.22 -6.71
N LYS A 591 -38.29 9.45 -7.26
CA LYS A 591 -37.63 8.33 -6.55
C LYS A 591 -36.89 8.78 -5.28
N PHE A 592 -36.23 9.92 -5.35
CA PHE A 592 -35.59 10.53 -4.18
C PHE A 592 -36.61 10.90 -3.08
N GLN A 593 -37.76 11.50 -3.47
CA GLN A 593 -38.85 11.86 -2.53
C GLN A 593 -39.51 10.61 -1.91
N GLU A 594 -39.64 9.54 -2.69
CA GLU A 594 -40.10 8.22 -2.23
C GLU A 594 -39.08 7.49 -1.33
N LYS A 595 -37.88 8.07 -1.11
CA LYS A 595 -36.76 7.49 -0.35
C LYS A 595 -36.27 6.16 -0.93
N GLU A 596 -36.50 5.90 -2.20
CA GLU A 596 -36.01 4.74 -2.93
C GLU A 596 -34.56 5.00 -3.34
N LYS A 597 -33.61 4.41 -2.57
CA LYS A 597 -32.17 4.65 -2.76
C LYS A 597 -31.57 3.86 -3.93
N GLU A 598 -32.19 2.77 -4.34
CA GLU A 598 -31.72 1.88 -5.38
C GLU A 598 -32.83 1.65 -6.41
N PHE A 599 -32.70 2.31 -7.55
CA PHE A 599 -33.55 2.10 -8.71
C PHE A 599 -32.68 2.03 -9.97
N SER A 600 -33.16 1.32 -11.00
CA SER A 600 -32.42 1.11 -12.24
C SER A 600 -32.88 2.05 -13.33
N TRP A 601 -31.98 2.85 -13.89
CA TRP A 601 -32.26 3.65 -15.09
C TRP A 601 -32.63 2.81 -16.29
N ARG A 602 -32.16 1.56 -16.35
CA ARG A 602 -32.53 0.61 -17.39
C ARG A 602 -34.04 0.30 -17.37
N SER A 603 -34.63 0.14 -16.18
CA SER A 603 -36.07 -0.07 -16.05
C SER A 603 -36.87 1.15 -16.47
N PHE A 604 -36.35 2.36 -16.25
CA PHE A 604 -36.98 3.60 -16.69
C PHE A 604 -37.03 3.69 -18.24
N TRP A 605 -35.99 3.26 -18.93
CA TRP A 605 -35.88 3.34 -20.39
C TRP A 605 -36.48 2.14 -21.12
N ASN A 606 -36.73 1.01 -20.46
CA ASN A 606 -37.37 -0.15 -21.08
C ASN A 606 -38.76 0.23 -21.65
N GLY A 607 -38.93 0.08 -22.94
CA GLY A 607 -40.20 0.37 -23.64
C GLY A 607 -40.46 1.84 -24.01
N ARG A 608 -39.52 2.76 -23.72
CA ARG A 608 -39.61 4.18 -24.10
C ARG A 608 -38.79 4.47 -25.37
N SER A 609 -39.36 5.19 -26.34
CA SER A 609 -38.62 5.67 -27.50
C SER A 609 -37.69 6.82 -27.11
N PRO A 610 -36.41 6.85 -27.56
CA PRO A 610 -35.47 7.94 -27.30
C PRO A 610 -35.92 9.28 -27.91
N ARG A 611 -36.84 9.27 -28.84
CA ARG A 611 -37.25 10.44 -29.64
C ARG A 611 -38.26 11.38 -28.98
N SER A 612 -38.80 11.04 -27.82
CA SER A 612 -39.75 11.93 -27.15
C SER A 612 -39.02 12.96 -26.26
N GLY A 613 -38.69 14.12 -26.82
CA GLY A 613 -38.50 15.33 -26.04
C GLY A 613 -37.20 16.11 -26.09
N LEU A 614 -36.17 15.72 -26.84
CA LEU A 614 -35.03 16.59 -27.12
C LEU A 614 -34.55 16.33 -28.55
N ASN A 615 -34.79 17.28 -29.47
CA ASN A 615 -34.02 17.31 -30.73
C ASN A 615 -32.58 17.60 -30.36
N PHE A 616 -31.73 16.56 -30.36
CA PHE A 616 -30.30 16.77 -30.45
C PHE A 616 -30.05 17.58 -31.73
N VAL A 617 -29.26 18.62 -31.61
CA VAL A 617 -28.88 19.49 -32.71
C VAL A 617 -28.46 18.59 -33.88
N ASP A 618 -29.14 18.75 -35.01
CA ASP A 618 -28.78 18.07 -36.26
C ASP A 618 -27.38 18.53 -36.67
N HIS A 619 -26.39 17.71 -36.41
CA HIS A 619 -25.00 17.92 -36.81
C HIS A 619 -24.77 17.52 -38.30
N SER A 620 -25.73 17.83 -39.17
CA SER A 620 -25.44 17.83 -40.60
C SER A 620 -24.32 18.86 -40.84
N PRO A 621 -23.24 18.50 -41.55
CA PRO A 621 -22.16 19.44 -41.82
C PRO A 621 -22.76 20.66 -42.56
N ARG A 622 -22.68 21.83 -41.92
CA ARG A 622 -23.04 23.07 -42.62
C ARG A 622 -22.17 23.13 -43.87
N LYS A 623 -22.81 23.11 -45.04
CA LYS A 623 -22.16 23.50 -46.27
C LYS A 623 -21.56 24.89 -46.06
N SER A 624 -20.23 24.97 -46.08
CA SER A 624 -19.52 26.24 -46.14
C SER A 624 -20.02 27.03 -47.33
N SER A 625 -20.68 28.14 -47.04
CA SER A 625 -20.87 29.21 -48.03
C SER A 625 -19.61 30.01 -48.18
#